data_2138b23c737a9c3443e7b83b2eeb9642
#
_entry.id   2138b23c737a9c3443e7b83b2eeb9642
#
_cell.length_a   1.000
_cell.length_b   1.000
_cell.length_c   1.000
_cell.angle_alpha   90.00
_cell.angle_beta   90.00
_cell.angle_gamma   90.00
#
_symmetry.space_group_name_H-M   'P 1'
#
loop_
_entity.id
_entity.type
_entity.pdbx_description
1 polymer ?
#
loop_
_entity_poly.entity_id
_entity_poly.type
_entity_poly.pdbx_seq_one_letter_code
_entity_poly.pdbx_strand_id
1 'polypeptide(L)'
;MIKTMISGRMGNQFFRYAFTRYILEKRKNVDSLVFDYYWVEKQNFEDVLHFFNIVNFIRTNKNMFFLMRGQQMFWYIKSFIKRKWCTFINKPYVFDKRYQKKGLLISYDGTCQEEMPIPYKAKNIVICGNFENPKYFEEIKPILLKEFTPKFPPLEHNK
;
A
#
# COMPACT_ATOMS: atom_id res chain seq x y z
N MET A 1 6.29 9.97 -7.45
CA MET A 1 5.92 9.90 -6.01
C MET A 1 4.96 8.76 -5.79
N ILE A 2 5.21 7.90 -4.80
CA ILE A 2 4.33 6.81 -4.39
C ILE A 2 3.74 7.15 -3.02
N LYS A 3 2.43 7.08 -2.89
CA LYS A 3 1.68 7.36 -1.68
C LYS A 3 0.94 6.10 -1.25
N THR A 4 1.18 5.63 -0.04
CA THR A 4 0.59 4.38 0.46
C THR A 4 -0.18 4.63 1.74
N MET A 5 -1.40 4.14 1.78
CA MET A 5 -2.20 4.10 3.00
C MET A 5 -1.70 2.95 3.89
N ILE A 6 -1.09 3.29 5.01
CA ILE A 6 -0.77 2.31 6.06
C ILE A 6 -1.98 2.15 6.96
N SER A 7 -2.40 0.92 7.24
CA SER A 7 -3.51 0.67 8.16
C SER A 7 -3.50 -0.76 8.67
N GLY A 8 -4.30 -1.02 9.68
CA GLY A 8 -4.39 -2.33 10.31
C GLY A 8 -3.24 -2.62 11.27
N ARG A 9 -3.20 -3.85 11.77
CA ARG A 9 -2.18 -4.35 12.68
C ARG A 9 -0.89 -4.70 11.93
N MET A 10 0.11 -5.19 12.65
CA MET A 10 1.47 -5.46 12.18
C MET A 10 1.55 -6.13 10.79
N GLY A 11 0.88 -7.26 10.59
CA GLY A 11 0.93 -7.97 9.31
C GLY A 11 0.47 -7.13 8.12
N ASN A 12 -0.66 -6.41 8.27
CA ASN A 12 -1.18 -5.55 7.21
C ASN A 12 -0.21 -4.40 6.88
N GLN A 13 0.46 -3.82 7.89
CA GLN A 13 1.43 -2.76 7.67
C GLN A 13 2.65 -3.29 6.88
N PHE A 14 3.14 -4.50 7.20
CA PHE A 14 4.21 -5.15 6.46
C PHE A 14 3.84 -5.45 5.01
N PHE A 15 2.66 -6.00 4.73
CA PHE A 15 2.22 -6.27 3.37
C PHE A 15 2.12 -4.99 2.54
N ARG A 16 1.59 -3.92 3.10
CA ARG A 16 1.48 -2.62 2.42
C ARG A 16 2.84 -2.00 2.15
N TYR A 17 3.74 -2.08 3.13
CA TYR A 17 5.13 -1.67 2.94
C TYR A 17 5.81 -2.48 1.83
N ALA A 18 5.76 -3.81 1.93
CA ALA A 18 6.41 -4.70 0.98
C ALA A 18 5.91 -4.50 -0.45
N PHE A 19 4.59 -4.34 -0.65
CA PHE A 19 4.05 -4.02 -1.97
C PHE A 19 4.52 -2.65 -2.48
N THR A 20 4.56 -1.65 -1.62
CA THR A 20 5.09 -0.32 -1.97
C THR A 20 6.56 -0.41 -2.37
N ARG A 21 7.35 -1.18 -1.64
CA ARG A 21 8.76 -1.41 -1.89
C ARG A 21 8.98 -2.14 -3.23
N TYR A 22 8.13 -3.14 -3.53
CA TYR A 22 8.11 -3.81 -4.82
C TYR A 22 7.85 -2.82 -5.98
N ILE A 23 6.83 -1.97 -5.87
CA ILE A 23 6.55 -0.95 -6.89
C ILE A 23 7.75 0.01 -7.06
N LEU A 24 8.37 0.42 -5.95
CA LEU A 24 9.54 1.29 -5.97
C LEU A 24 10.72 0.65 -6.71
N GLU A 25 11.02 -0.63 -6.45
CA GLU A 25 12.07 -1.37 -7.17
C GLU A 25 11.78 -1.49 -8.67
N LYS A 26 10.56 -1.86 -9.03
CA LYS A 26 10.15 -1.94 -10.44
C LYS A 26 10.26 -0.59 -11.17
N ARG A 27 10.21 0.51 -10.45
CA ARG A 27 10.42 1.86 -10.96
C ARG A 27 11.84 2.39 -10.76
N LYS A 28 12.80 1.51 -10.47
CA LYS A 28 14.23 1.83 -10.31
C LYS A 28 14.54 2.86 -9.21
N ASN A 29 13.78 2.84 -8.12
CA ASN A 29 13.98 3.66 -6.93
C ASN A 29 13.98 5.20 -7.16
N VAL A 30 13.33 5.68 -8.22
CA VAL A 30 13.31 7.12 -8.55
C VAL A 30 12.19 7.91 -7.88
N ASP A 31 11.32 7.25 -7.13
CA ASP A 31 10.15 7.87 -6.51
C ASP A 31 10.38 8.18 -5.02
N SER A 32 9.91 9.35 -4.59
CA SER A 32 9.74 9.64 -3.16
C SER A 32 8.52 8.90 -2.62
N LEU A 33 8.65 8.39 -1.37
CA LEU A 33 7.60 7.66 -0.67
C LEU A 33 6.87 8.56 0.32
N VAL A 34 5.55 8.41 0.38
CA VAL A 34 4.69 9.04 1.39
C VAL A 34 3.81 7.96 2.01
N PHE A 35 3.91 7.76 3.31
CA PHE A 35 3.06 6.84 4.05
C PHE A 35 2.03 7.59 4.88
N ASP A 36 0.76 7.28 4.66
CA ASP A 36 -0.37 7.86 5.37
C ASP A 36 -0.82 6.92 6.49
N TYR A 37 -0.69 7.41 7.72
CA TYR A 37 -1.01 6.69 8.95
C TYR A 37 -2.36 7.09 9.55
N TYR A 38 -3.20 7.83 8.83
CA TYR A 38 -4.50 8.28 9.33
C TYR A 38 -5.32 7.15 9.96
N TRP A 39 -5.37 5.98 9.32
CA TRP A 39 -6.15 4.85 9.83
C TRP A 39 -5.48 4.10 10.97
N VAL A 40 -4.16 4.07 11.04
CA VAL A 40 -3.42 3.52 12.18
C VAL A 40 -3.74 4.33 13.43
N GLU A 41 -3.63 5.66 13.34
CA GLU A 41 -3.91 6.58 14.44
C GLU A 41 -5.38 6.56 14.83
N LYS A 42 -6.31 6.63 13.86
CA LYS A 42 -7.76 6.61 14.13
C LYS A 42 -8.25 5.33 14.81
N GLN A 43 -7.60 4.20 14.53
CA GLN A 43 -7.94 2.91 15.13
C GLN A 43 -7.11 2.59 16.38
N ASN A 44 -6.26 3.51 16.79
CA ASN A 44 -5.34 3.37 17.91
C ASN A 44 -4.45 2.12 17.78
N PHE A 45 -3.99 1.82 16.56
CA PHE A 45 -3.01 0.78 16.33
C PHE A 45 -1.58 1.35 16.45
N GLU A 46 -0.64 0.47 16.79
CA GLU A 46 0.77 0.81 16.83
C GLU A 46 1.36 0.94 15.43
N ASP A 47 2.23 1.94 15.23
CA ASP A 47 3.10 2.04 14.06
C ASP A 47 4.27 1.06 14.20
N VAL A 48 4.11 -0.13 13.65
CA VAL A 48 5.13 -1.18 13.77
C VAL A 48 6.29 -0.98 12.82
N LEU A 49 6.11 -0.26 11.71
CA LEU A 49 7.20 -0.01 10.76
C LEU A 49 8.31 0.86 11.36
N HIS A 50 7.99 1.64 12.38
CA HIS A 50 8.96 2.44 13.13
C HIS A 50 10.12 1.62 13.71
N PHE A 51 9.88 0.38 14.09
CA PHE A 51 10.88 -0.49 14.72
C PHE A 51 11.90 -1.12 13.77
N PHE A 52 11.73 -0.94 12.46
CA PHE A 52 12.51 -1.62 11.43
C PHE A 52 13.34 -0.66 10.57
N ASN A 53 14.40 -1.21 9.95
CA ASN A 53 15.34 -0.46 9.08
C ASN A 53 14.77 -0.22 7.68
N ILE A 54 13.55 0.26 7.60
CA ILE A 54 12.87 0.53 6.31
C ILE A 54 13.44 1.77 5.61
N VAL A 55 13.17 1.89 4.31
CA VAL A 55 13.61 3.05 3.51
C VAL A 55 13.03 4.36 4.02
N ASN A 56 13.70 5.46 3.72
CA ASN A 56 13.23 6.80 4.07
C ASN A 56 11.90 7.11 3.37
N PHE A 57 10.98 7.70 4.11
CA PHE A 57 9.68 8.11 3.63
C PHE A 57 9.19 9.38 4.35
N ILE A 58 8.23 10.06 3.76
CA ILE A 58 7.53 11.17 4.37
C ILE A 58 6.30 10.60 5.08
N ARG A 59 6.23 10.78 6.41
CA ARG A 59 5.05 10.42 7.19
C ARG A 59 3.97 11.48 7.06
N THR A 60 2.73 11.08 6.91
CA THR A 60 1.55 11.93 6.99
C THR A 60 0.41 11.20 7.68
N ASN A 61 -0.49 11.95 8.30
CA ASN A 61 -1.76 11.48 8.87
C ASN A 61 -2.98 12.13 8.20
N LYS A 62 -2.77 12.66 7.01
CA LYS A 62 -3.88 13.20 6.20
C LYS A 62 -4.57 12.04 5.54
N ASN A 63 -5.89 11.91 5.76
CA ASN A 63 -6.68 10.87 5.10
C ASN A 63 -6.32 10.76 3.60
N MET A 64 -6.23 9.54 3.11
CA MET A 64 -5.82 9.23 1.73
C MET A 64 -6.58 10.04 0.65
N PHE A 65 -7.82 10.43 0.90
CA PHE A 65 -8.56 11.31 0.00
C PHE A 65 -7.81 12.60 -0.32
N PHE A 66 -7.10 13.17 0.66
CA PHE A 66 -6.27 14.36 0.46
C PHE A 66 -4.97 14.09 -0.27
N LEU A 67 -4.58 12.82 -0.36
CA LEU A 67 -3.37 12.40 -1.08
C LEU A 67 -3.64 12.15 -2.57
N MET A 68 -4.90 11.92 -2.95
CA MET A 68 -5.31 11.79 -4.35
C MET A 68 -5.36 13.17 -5.01
N ARG A 69 -4.94 13.22 -6.27
CA ARG A 69 -4.94 14.47 -7.05
C ARG A 69 -5.75 14.32 -8.34
N GLY A 70 -6.56 15.33 -8.63
CA GLY A 70 -7.26 15.47 -9.90
C GLY A 70 -8.09 14.24 -10.26
N GLN A 71 -7.78 13.62 -11.39
CA GLN A 71 -8.54 12.48 -11.91
C GLN A 71 -8.53 11.23 -11.01
N GLN A 72 -7.53 11.04 -10.14
CA GLN A 72 -7.46 9.87 -9.26
C GLN A 72 -8.63 9.86 -8.25
N MET A 73 -8.98 11.01 -7.69
CA MET A 73 -10.13 11.14 -6.81
C MET A 73 -11.43 10.76 -7.53
N PHE A 74 -11.62 11.26 -8.75
CA PHE A 74 -12.80 10.93 -9.56
C PHE A 74 -12.89 9.44 -9.84
N TRP A 75 -11.79 8.79 -10.23
CA TRP A 75 -11.79 7.34 -10.48
C TRP A 75 -12.02 6.53 -9.22
N TYR A 76 -11.50 6.99 -8.09
CA TYR A 76 -11.76 6.34 -6.80
C TYR A 76 -13.25 6.39 -6.46
N ILE A 77 -13.88 7.56 -6.53
CA ILE A 77 -15.32 7.73 -6.25
C ILE A 77 -16.15 6.86 -7.19
N LYS A 78 -15.86 6.91 -8.49
CA LYS A 78 -16.55 6.07 -9.49
C LYS A 78 -16.42 4.57 -9.19
N SER A 79 -15.24 4.15 -8.82
CA SER A 79 -14.94 2.77 -8.42
C SER A 79 -15.69 2.36 -7.16
N PHE A 80 -15.75 3.25 -6.17
CA PHE A 80 -16.48 3.02 -4.92
C PHE A 80 -17.99 2.88 -5.15
N ILE A 81 -18.59 3.77 -5.94
CA ILE A 81 -20.01 3.71 -6.30
C ILE A 81 -20.31 2.40 -7.05
N LYS A 82 -19.48 2.05 -8.05
CA LYS A 82 -19.64 0.81 -8.81
C LYS A 82 -19.55 -0.42 -7.91
N ARG A 83 -18.60 -0.43 -6.95
CA ARG A 83 -18.47 -1.52 -5.97
C ARG A 83 -19.74 -1.66 -5.13
N LYS A 84 -20.27 -0.57 -4.58
CA LYS A 84 -21.53 -0.57 -3.82
C LYS A 84 -22.71 -1.11 -4.65
N TRP A 85 -22.79 -0.69 -5.90
CA TRP A 85 -23.78 -1.20 -6.84
C TRP A 85 -23.63 -2.70 -7.09
N CYS A 86 -22.40 -3.17 -7.36
CA CYS A 86 -22.15 -4.61 -7.54
C CYS A 86 -22.53 -5.42 -6.28
N THR A 87 -22.24 -4.91 -5.10
CA THR A 87 -22.64 -5.54 -3.82
C THR A 87 -24.17 -5.61 -3.71
N PHE A 88 -24.88 -4.52 -4.06
CA PHE A 88 -26.34 -4.48 -4.01
C PHE A 88 -27.00 -5.50 -4.93
N ILE A 89 -26.46 -5.72 -6.14
CA ILE A 89 -26.97 -6.70 -7.12
C ILE A 89 -26.31 -8.08 -7.01
N ASN A 90 -25.57 -8.32 -5.91
CA ASN A 90 -24.88 -9.58 -5.63
C ASN A 90 -23.94 -10.06 -6.77
N LYS A 91 -23.23 -9.13 -7.41
CA LYS A 91 -22.22 -9.42 -8.44
C LYS A 91 -20.82 -9.14 -7.95
N PRO A 92 -19.80 -9.91 -8.38
CA PRO A 92 -18.42 -9.64 -8.04
C PRO A 92 -17.99 -8.28 -8.63
N TYR A 93 -17.24 -7.52 -7.84
CA TYR A 93 -16.66 -6.27 -8.27
C TYR A 93 -15.22 -6.49 -8.74
N VAL A 94 -14.92 -6.09 -9.97
CA VAL A 94 -13.55 -6.10 -10.51
C VAL A 94 -13.09 -4.65 -10.69
N PHE A 95 -11.93 -4.33 -10.10
CA PHE A 95 -11.33 -3.01 -10.23
C PHE A 95 -10.78 -2.81 -11.65
N ASP A 96 -11.04 -1.64 -12.24
CA ASP A 96 -10.68 -1.35 -13.62
C ASP A 96 -9.14 -1.22 -13.80
N LYS A 97 -8.55 -2.14 -14.57
CA LYS A 97 -7.11 -2.17 -14.88
C LYS A 97 -6.60 -0.87 -15.54
N ARG A 98 -7.48 -0.08 -16.17
CA ARG A 98 -7.12 1.23 -16.74
C ARG A 98 -6.73 2.24 -15.64
N TYR A 99 -7.40 2.19 -14.49
CA TYR A 99 -7.07 3.05 -13.35
C TYR A 99 -5.76 2.62 -12.70
N GLN A 100 -5.51 1.31 -12.64
CA GLN A 100 -4.26 0.77 -12.13
C GLN A 100 -3.06 1.26 -12.94
N LYS A 101 -3.13 1.17 -14.28
CA LYS A 101 -2.07 1.70 -15.17
C LYS A 101 -1.82 3.20 -15.02
N LYS A 102 -2.81 3.94 -14.55
CA LYS A 102 -2.72 5.39 -14.28
C LYS A 102 -2.29 5.71 -12.84
N GLY A 103 -1.87 4.71 -12.07
CA GLY A 103 -1.31 4.87 -10.74
C GLY A 103 -2.31 4.82 -9.59
N LEU A 104 -3.52 4.31 -9.79
CA LEU A 104 -4.47 4.07 -8.72
C LEU A 104 -4.54 2.57 -8.44
N LEU A 105 -3.74 2.08 -7.49
CA LEU A 105 -3.64 0.69 -7.10
C LEU A 105 -4.52 0.46 -5.87
N ILE A 106 -5.68 -0.15 -6.07
CA ILE A 106 -6.65 -0.41 -5.01
C ILE A 106 -6.98 -1.89 -4.97
N SER A 107 -6.88 -2.48 -3.77
CA SER A 107 -7.46 -3.77 -3.43
C SER A 107 -8.54 -3.56 -2.38
N TYR A 108 -9.76 -3.97 -2.68
CA TYR A 108 -10.88 -3.89 -1.74
C TYR A 108 -11.09 -5.19 -0.96
N ASP A 109 -10.62 -6.29 -1.50
CA ASP A 109 -10.71 -7.61 -0.89
C ASP A 109 -9.38 -7.90 -0.22
N GLY A 110 -9.40 -8.51 0.97
CA GLY A 110 -8.24 -8.66 1.85
C GLY A 110 -7.04 -9.32 1.20
N THR A 111 -7.24 -10.10 0.13
CA THR A 111 -6.17 -10.76 -0.62
C THR A 111 -6.26 -10.36 -2.09
N CYS A 112 -5.32 -9.56 -2.58
CA CYS A 112 -5.19 -9.34 -4.01
C CYS A 112 -4.38 -10.50 -4.61
N GLN A 113 -5.08 -11.49 -5.17
CA GLN A 113 -4.43 -12.63 -5.85
C GLN A 113 -4.03 -12.31 -7.29
N GLU A 114 -4.65 -11.30 -7.89
CA GLU A 114 -4.32 -10.88 -9.24
C GLU A 114 -3.04 -10.06 -9.29
N GLU A 115 -2.21 -10.30 -10.29
CA GLU A 115 -1.03 -9.50 -10.54
C GLU A 115 -1.43 -8.07 -10.96
N MET A 116 -0.99 -7.09 -10.16
CA MET A 116 -1.24 -5.68 -10.41
C MET A 116 -0.27 -5.14 -11.47
N PRO A 117 -0.74 -4.42 -12.50
CA PRO A 117 0.14 -3.82 -13.48
C PRO A 117 0.99 -2.71 -12.85
N ILE A 118 2.29 -2.69 -13.18
CA ILE A 118 3.18 -1.63 -12.72
C ILE A 118 2.88 -0.33 -13.48
N PRO A 119 2.55 0.76 -12.79
CA PRO A 119 2.18 2.02 -13.43
C PRO A 119 3.42 2.85 -13.82
N TYR A 120 4.23 2.35 -14.75
CA TYR A 120 5.51 2.97 -15.15
C TYR A 120 5.38 4.44 -15.56
N LYS A 121 4.32 4.83 -16.24
CA LYS A 121 4.10 6.19 -16.77
C LYS A 121 3.42 7.14 -15.78
N ALA A 122 2.95 6.64 -14.63
CA ALA A 122 2.24 7.47 -13.68
C ALA A 122 3.22 8.31 -12.85
N LYS A 123 3.04 9.63 -12.83
CA LYS A 123 3.83 10.55 -11.99
C LYS A 123 3.47 10.43 -10.49
N ASN A 124 2.20 10.14 -10.21
CA ASN A 124 1.69 9.93 -8.86
C ASN A 124 1.04 8.55 -8.78
N ILE A 125 1.44 7.76 -7.80
CA ILE A 125 0.87 6.45 -7.53
C ILE A 125 0.22 6.52 -6.15
N VAL A 126 -0.99 5.99 -6.06
CA VAL A 126 -1.71 5.83 -4.79
C VAL A 126 -2.00 4.35 -4.58
N ILE A 127 -1.56 3.83 -3.46
CA ILE A 127 -1.68 2.43 -3.07
C ILE A 127 -2.62 2.32 -1.87
N CYS A 128 -3.66 1.52 -2.01
CA CYS A 128 -4.71 1.36 -1.02
C CYS A 128 -5.24 -0.06 -0.99
N GLY A 129 -5.04 -0.75 0.09
CA GLY A 129 -5.51 -2.12 0.26
C GLY A 129 -4.43 -3.06 0.77
N ASN A 130 -4.78 -4.32 0.93
CA ASN A 130 -3.85 -5.37 1.31
C ASN A 130 -3.43 -6.12 0.04
N PHE A 131 -2.13 -6.27 -0.15
CA PHE A 131 -1.53 -6.91 -1.32
C PHE A 131 -0.73 -8.11 -0.85
N GLU A 132 -1.45 -9.16 -0.42
CA GLU A 132 -0.88 -10.32 0.27
C GLU A 132 -0.39 -11.42 -0.68
N ASN A 133 -0.22 -11.12 -1.98
CA ASN A 133 0.27 -12.09 -2.95
C ASN A 133 1.79 -12.27 -2.82
N PRO A 134 2.28 -13.50 -2.51
CA PRO A 134 3.72 -13.78 -2.37
C PRO A 134 4.58 -13.39 -3.58
N LYS A 135 4.01 -13.43 -4.79
CA LYS A 135 4.74 -13.05 -6.02
C LYS A 135 5.33 -11.65 -5.97
N TYR A 136 4.71 -10.70 -5.25
CA TYR A 136 5.26 -9.36 -5.11
C TYR A 136 6.52 -9.31 -4.25
N PHE A 137 6.73 -10.31 -3.41
CA PHE A 137 7.77 -10.29 -2.38
C PHE A 137 8.96 -11.17 -2.73
N GLU A 138 8.77 -12.21 -3.54
CA GLU A 138 9.81 -13.16 -3.91
C GLU A 138 11.00 -12.47 -4.57
N GLU A 139 10.75 -11.59 -5.52
CA GLU A 139 11.81 -10.88 -6.25
C GLU A 139 12.62 -9.91 -5.37
N ILE A 140 11.97 -9.33 -4.36
CA ILE A 140 12.60 -8.34 -3.45
C ILE A 140 12.87 -8.91 -2.06
N LYS A 141 12.74 -10.23 -1.88
CA LYS A 141 12.93 -10.90 -0.60
C LYS A 141 14.25 -10.52 0.11
N PRO A 142 15.42 -10.50 -0.55
CA PRO A 142 16.66 -10.11 0.09
C PRO A 142 16.63 -8.67 0.63
N ILE A 143 15.95 -7.76 -0.08
CA ILE A 143 15.77 -6.38 0.34
C ILE A 143 14.87 -6.30 1.57
N LEU A 144 13.72 -6.98 1.54
CA LEU A 144 12.79 -7.00 2.66
C LEU A 144 13.40 -7.61 3.92
N LEU A 145 14.17 -8.69 3.80
CA LEU A 145 14.85 -9.31 4.94
C LEU A 145 15.83 -8.34 5.62
N LYS A 146 16.56 -7.53 4.83
CA LYS A 146 17.44 -6.50 5.36
C LYS A 146 16.66 -5.35 6.00
N GLU A 147 15.60 -4.88 5.36
CA GLU A 147 14.80 -3.76 5.84
C GLU A 147 13.95 -4.11 7.07
N PHE A 148 13.47 -5.35 7.18
CA PHE A 148 12.75 -5.85 8.35
C PHE A 148 13.67 -6.32 9.49
N THR A 149 14.94 -5.98 9.45
CA THR A 149 15.81 -6.13 10.61
C THR A 149 15.42 -5.08 11.66
N PRO A 150 15.16 -5.47 12.91
CA PRO A 150 14.85 -4.53 13.98
C PRO A 150 15.95 -3.51 14.20
N LYS A 151 15.59 -2.26 14.46
CA LYS A 151 16.54 -1.18 14.83
C LYS A 151 17.12 -1.37 16.23
N PHE A 152 16.32 -2.00 17.11
CA PHE A 152 16.66 -2.19 18.51
C PHE A 152 16.88 -3.67 18.79
N PRO A 153 17.86 -4.02 19.63
CA PRO A 153 18.03 -5.41 20.04
C PRO A 153 16.77 -5.89 20.79
N PRO A 154 16.45 -7.19 20.74
CA PRO A 154 15.38 -7.74 21.54
C PRO A 154 15.64 -7.52 23.02
N LEU A 155 14.60 -7.21 23.78
CA LEU A 155 14.70 -7.10 25.23
C LEU A 155 15.21 -8.42 25.83
N GLU A 156 16.09 -8.36 26.81
CA GLU A 156 16.71 -9.57 27.41
C GLU A 156 15.69 -10.58 27.96
N HIS A 157 14.50 -10.11 28.33
CA HIS A 157 13.43 -10.97 28.82
C HIS A 157 12.74 -11.85 27.75
N ASN A 158 13.09 -11.69 26.48
CA ASN A 158 12.54 -12.45 25.34
C ASN A 158 13.53 -13.49 24.77
N LYS A 159 14.53 -13.87 25.55
CA LYS A 159 15.46 -14.96 25.22
C LYS A 159 14.99 -16.29 25.79
#